data_c79086b7cf1cc5444205a475e1a13202
#
_entry.id   c79086b7cf1cc5444205a475e1a13202
#
_cell.length_a   1.000
_cell.length_b   1.000
_cell.length_c   1.000
_cell.angle_alpha   90.00
_cell.angle_beta   90.00
_cell.angle_gamma   90.00
#
_symmetry.space_group_name_H-M   'P 1'
#
loop_
_entity.id
_entity.type
_entity.pdbx_description
1 polymer ?
#
loop_
_entity_poly.entity_id
_entity_poly.type
_entity_poly.pdbx_seq_one_letter_code
_entity_poly.pdbx_strand_id
1 'polypeptide(L)'
;MTRNNHATSYHYAVDNKEIIQAVPDNRNAWHCGDGTGKGNMTSIGVEICYSKSGGERYVKAEENAVQLVAYLLKKHKLPISRVKQHNFWSGKDCPHRIRKEGRWGEFIQRVEKEMQGKPKPSNKERCTLSVQFANSSSKLKAYQSFLSSLNLKPDMDVGKTQTDVNVLFAANSSRYGEVVEWLKEKGIRYDVE
;
A
#
# COMPACT_ATOMS: atom_id res chain seq x y z
N MET A 1 6.80 -13.61 28.17
CA MET A 1 5.42 -13.68 27.63
C MET A 1 4.47 -13.17 28.70
N THR A 2 3.97 -11.95 28.56
CA THR A 2 2.91 -11.43 29.44
C THR A 2 1.63 -12.19 29.13
N ARG A 3 1.09 -12.94 30.09
CA ARG A 3 -0.21 -13.58 29.98
C ARG A 3 -1.26 -12.48 29.78
N ASN A 4 -1.91 -12.43 28.63
CA ASN A 4 -3.07 -11.58 28.42
C ASN A 4 -4.26 -12.23 29.16
N ASN A 5 -4.58 -11.71 30.35
CA ASN A 5 -5.71 -12.19 31.16
C ASN A 5 -7.08 -11.67 30.64
N HIS A 6 -7.10 -10.96 29.53
CA HIS A 6 -8.33 -10.50 28.89
C HIS A 6 -8.67 -11.44 27.73
N ALA A 7 -9.91 -11.89 27.70
CA ALA A 7 -10.44 -12.74 26.62
C ALA A 7 -10.66 -11.94 25.31
N THR A 8 -9.62 -11.22 24.87
CA THR A 8 -9.62 -10.45 23.63
C THR A 8 -8.52 -10.95 22.72
N SER A 9 -8.84 -11.12 21.44
CA SER A 9 -7.91 -11.49 20.41
C SER A 9 -8.35 -10.84 19.09
N TYR A 10 -7.44 -10.76 18.13
CA TYR A 10 -7.68 -10.16 16.82
C TYR A 10 -6.89 -10.91 15.77
N HIS A 11 -7.30 -10.78 14.50
CA HIS A 11 -6.61 -11.48 13.43
C HIS A 11 -5.36 -10.71 12.99
N TYR A 12 -5.45 -9.39 12.88
CA TYR A 12 -4.36 -8.53 12.41
C TYR A 12 -4.17 -7.31 13.30
N ALA A 13 -2.91 -6.99 13.56
CA ALA A 13 -2.48 -5.68 14.05
C ALA A 13 -1.69 -4.97 12.97
N VAL A 14 -1.95 -3.67 12.80
CA VAL A 14 -1.35 -2.87 11.74
C VAL A 14 -0.73 -1.62 12.34
N ASP A 15 0.55 -1.42 12.12
CA ASP A 15 1.25 -0.20 12.47
C ASP A 15 1.82 0.52 11.24
N ASN A 16 2.67 1.51 11.47
CA ASN A 16 3.29 2.32 10.41
C ASN A 16 4.44 1.61 9.68
N LYS A 17 4.83 0.42 10.10
CA LYS A 17 5.98 -0.32 9.58
C LYS A 17 5.58 -1.70 9.05
N GLU A 18 4.67 -2.38 9.75
CA GLU A 18 4.37 -3.78 9.50
C GLU A 18 2.90 -4.14 9.76
N ILE A 19 2.52 -5.29 9.23
CA ILE A 19 1.23 -5.94 9.45
C ILE A 19 1.52 -7.30 10.06
N ILE A 20 1.01 -7.53 11.27
CA ILE A 20 1.20 -8.79 12.01
C ILE A 20 -0.11 -9.57 12.00
N GLN A 21 -0.09 -10.82 11.55
CA GLN A 21 -1.18 -11.74 11.71
C GLN A 21 -1.01 -12.52 13.03
N ALA A 22 -1.92 -12.29 13.98
CA ALA A 22 -1.92 -12.96 15.30
C ALA A 22 -2.79 -14.22 15.31
N VAL A 23 -3.91 -14.20 14.57
CA VAL A 23 -4.83 -15.34 14.44
C VAL A 23 -5.08 -15.62 12.96
N PRO A 24 -5.03 -16.88 12.50
CA PRO A 24 -5.37 -17.23 11.11
C PRO A 24 -6.81 -16.86 10.76
N ASP A 25 -7.06 -16.47 9.48
CA ASP A 25 -8.37 -16.01 9.00
C ASP A 25 -9.51 -17.03 9.22
N ASN A 26 -9.19 -18.30 9.23
CA ASN A 26 -10.14 -19.41 9.40
C ASN A 26 -10.41 -19.79 10.86
N ARG A 27 -9.93 -19.00 11.82
CA ARG A 27 -10.16 -19.18 13.26
C ARG A 27 -10.99 -18.03 13.78
N ASN A 28 -11.72 -18.26 14.87
CA ASN A 28 -12.48 -17.21 15.52
C ASN A 28 -11.57 -16.36 16.43
N ALA A 29 -11.88 -15.08 16.56
CA ALA A 29 -11.19 -14.17 17.46
C ALA A 29 -12.20 -13.29 18.22
N TRP A 30 -11.84 -12.88 19.44
CA TRP A 30 -12.69 -12.11 20.36
C TRP A 30 -12.36 -10.64 20.26
N HIS A 31 -12.92 -9.94 19.24
CA HIS A 31 -12.57 -8.55 18.92
C HIS A 31 -13.77 -7.63 18.74
N CYS A 32 -14.99 -8.18 18.69
CA CYS A 32 -16.21 -7.38 18.44
C CYS A 32 -17.00 -7.04 19.70
N GLY A 33 -16.71 -7.70 20.83
CA GLY A 33 -17.43 -7.49 22.07
C GLY A 33 -18.87 -8.00 22.07
N ASP A 34 -19.25 -8.84 21.11
CA ASP A 34 -20.58 -9.43 20.94
C ASP A 34 -20.68 -10.89 21.43
N GLY A 35 -19.72 -11.34 22.26
CA GLY A 35 -19.70 -12.70 22.79
C GLY A 35 -19.58 -13.74 21.67
N THR A 36 -20.47 -14.70 21.62
CA THR A 36 -20.58 -15.71 20.55
C THR A 36 -21.37 -15.20 19.35
N GLY A 37 -21.52 -13.88 19.22
CA GLY A 37 -22.21 -13.25 18.10
C GLY A 37 -21.46 -13.34 16.78
N LYS A 38 -22.12 -12.90 15.71
CA LYS A 38 -21.57 -12.98 14.35
C LYS A 38 -20.27 -12.20 14.18
N GLY A 39 -20.07 -11.12 14.93
CA GLY A 39 -18.83 -10.35 14.87
C GLY A 39 -17.61 -11.20 15.21
N ASN A 40 -17.61 -11.83 16.38
CA ASN A 40 -16.50 -12.69 16.82
C ASN A 40 -16.41 -14.01 16.05
N MET A 41 -17.56 -14.57 15.64
CA MET A 41 -17.61 -15.91 15.04
C MET A 41 -17.43 -15.93 13.53
N THR A 42 -17.68 -14.82 12.82
CA THR A 42 -17.71 -14.82 11.36
C THR A 42 -16.98 -13.64 10.70
N SER A 43 -16.23 -12.85 11.44
CA SER A 43 -15.49 -11.73 10.87
C SER A 43 -14.00 -11.74 11.20
N ILE A 44 -13.23 -11.03 10.41
CA ILE A 44 -11.80 -10.82 10.59
C ILE A 44 -11.57 -9.48 11.27
N GLY A 45 -10.93 -9.48 12.45
CA GLY A 45 -10.60 -8.27 13.22
C GLY A 45 -9.27 -7.68 12.82
N VAL A 46 -9.27 -6.38 12.51
CA VAL A 46 -8.08 -5.59 12.19
C VAL A 46 -7.94 -4.45 13.19
N GLU A 47 -6.85 -4.44 13.95
CA GLU A 47 -6.50 -3.40 14.91
C GLU A 47 -5.51 -2.40 14.30
N ILE A 48 -5.88 -1.11 14.28
CA ILE A 48 -5.02 -0.02 13.78
C ILE A 48 -4.30 0.63 14.97
N CYS A 49 -2.97 0.53 14.98
CA CYS A 49 -2.14 1.09 16.04
C CYS A 49 -2.14 2.63 16.06
N TYR A 50 -1.68 3.21 17.16
CA TYR A 50 -1.52 4.66 17.38
C TYR A 50 -2.80 5.50 17.31
N SER A 51 -3.96 4.89 17.35
CA SER A 51 -5.23 5.62 17.25
C SER A 51 -5.45 6.66 18.38
N LYS A 52 -4.83 6.48 19.56
CA LYS A 52 -4.85 7.45 20.67
C LYS A 52 -3.85 8.58 20.47
N SER A 53 -2.60 8.27 20.15
CA SER A 53 -1.55 9.27 19.96
C SER A 53 -1.68 10.05 18.65
N GLY A 54 -2.15 9.44 17.59
CA GLY A 54 -2.27 10.09 16.27
C GLY A 54 -0.93 10.38 15.60
N GLY A 55 -0.86 11.48 14.84
CA GLY A 55 0.33 11.92 14.12
C GLY A 55 0.66 11.04 12.92
N GLU A 56 1.85 11.23 12.36
CA GLU A 56 2.29 10.53 11.15
C GLU A 56 2.28 9.01 11.26
N ARG A 57 2.59 8.48 12.46
CA ARG A 57 2.54 7.02 12.68
C ARG A 57 1.15 6.47 12.50
N TYR A 58 0.13 7.18 13.01
CA TYR A 58 -1.25 6.76 12.82
C TYR A 58 -1.67 6.86 11.37
N VAL A 59 -1.33 7.94 10.69
CA VAL A 59 -1.66 8.12 9.25
C VAL A 59 -1.11 6.96 8.43
N LYS A 60 0.15 6.58 8.63
CA LYS A 60 0.75 5.43 7.96
C LYS A 60 0.12 4.09 8.37
N ALA A 61 -0.19 3.91 9.66
CA ALA A 61 -0.88 2.69 10.13
C ALA A 61 -2.27 2.56 9.51
N GLU A 62 -3.02 3.66 9.40
CA GLU A 62 -4.33 3.69 8.74
C GLU A 62 -4.20 3.39 7.24
N GLU A 63 -3.17 3.90 6.58
CA GLU A 63 -2.89 3.59 5.17
C GLU A 63 -2.59 2.10 4.94
N ASN A 64 -1.73 1.52 5.77
CA ASN A 64 -1.45 0.09 5.74
C ASN A 64 -2.71 -0.75 6.03
N ALA A 65 -3.60 -0.27 6.92
CA ALA A 65 -4.88 -0.92 7.18
C ALA A 65 -5.82 -0.87 5.97
N VAL A 66 -5.85 0.23 5.23
CA VAL A 66 -6.60 0.33 3.95
C VAL A 66 -6.13 -0.74 2.97
N GLN A 67 -4.82 -0.90 2.80
CA GLN A 67 -4.24 -1.90 1.91
C GLN A 67 -4.56 -3.33 2.38
N LEU A 68 -4.41 -3.61 3.68
CA LEU A 68 -4.74 -4.92 4.25
C LEU A 68 -6.23 -5.26 4.06
N VAL A 69 -7.13 -4.33 4.37
CA VAL A 69 -8.58 -4.57 4.24
C VAL A 69 -8.95 -4.83 2.78
N ALA A 70 -8.42 -4.06 1.85
CA ALA A 70 -8.61 -4.29 0.42
C ALA A 70 -8.10 -5.68 -0.02
N TYR A 71 -6.91 -6.07 0.46
CA TYR A 71 -6.35 -7.40 0.22
C TYR A 71 -7.27 -8.52 0.76
N LEU A 72 -7.74 -8.38 2.01
CA LEU A 72 -8.63 -9.38 2.63
C LEU A 72 -9.95 -9.51 1.90
N LEU A 73 -10.56 -8.40 1.48
CA LEU A 73 -11.79 -8.43 0.68
C LEU A 73 -11.58 -9.17 -0.64
N LYS A 74 -10.47 -8.91 -1.34
CA LYS A 74 -10.13 -9.64 -2.58
C LYS A 74 -9.89 -11.13 -2.32
N LYS A 75 -9.08 -11.45 -1.31
CA LYS A 75 -8.74 -12.83 -0.91
C LYS A 75 -9.97 -13.67 -0.62
N HIS A 76 -10.92 -13.09 0.11
CA HIS A 76 -12.14 -13.77 0.53
C HIS A 76 -13.33 -13.50 -0.40
N LYS A 77 -13.12 -12.80 -1.53
CA LYS A 77 -14.18 -12.47 -2.53
C LYS A 77 -15.38 -11.76 -1.90
N LEU A 78 -15.11 -10.81 -1.00
CA LEU A 78 -16.12 -10.05 -0.27
C LEU A 78 -16.32 -8.66 -0.88
N PRO A 79 -17.57 -8.16 -0.94
CA PRO A 79 -17.83 -6.79 -1.36
C PRO A 79 -17.45 -5.79 -0.29
N ILE A 80 -17.23 -4.52 -0.68
CA ILE A 80 -16.89 -3.42 0.23
C ILE A 80 -17.88 -3.22 1.38
N SER A 81 -19.17 -3.56 1.15
CA SER A 81 -20.23 -3.49 2.16
C SER A 81 -20.00 -4.40 3.36
N ARG A 82 -19.05 -5.34 3.28
CA ARG A 82 -18.68 -6.24 4.40
C ARG A 82 -17.70 -5.60 5.36
N VAL A 83 -17.11 -4.46 5.04
CA VAL A 83 -16.28 -3.72 5.99
C VAL A 83 -17.17 -3.05 7.03
N LYS A 84 -16.98 -3.40 8.29
CA LYS A 84 -17.78 -2.91 9.40
C LYS A 84 -16.90 -2.28 10.47
N GLN A 85 -17.41 -1.28 11.14
CA GLN A 85 -16.83 -0.73 12.36
C GLN A 85 -17.08 -1.71 13.52
N HIS A 86 -16.22 -1.71 14.53
CA HIS A 86 -16.50 -2.40 15.79
C HIS A 86 -17.84 -1.92 16.40
N ASN A 87 -18.12 -0.63 16.27
CA ASN A 87 -19.38 -0.03 16.69
C ASN A 87 -20.64 -0.74 16.17
N PHE A 88 -20.56 -1.30 14.95
CA PHE A 88 -21.69 -2.04 14.34
C PHE A 88 -22.09 -3.27 15.17
N TRP A 89 -21.13 -3.93 15.82
CA TRP A 89 -21.35 -5.19 16.52
C TRP A 89 -21.81 -5.01 17.97
N SER A 90 -21.20 -4.07 18.71
CA SER A 90 -21.41 -3.92 20.15
C SER A 90 -21.72 -2.48 20.60
N GLY A 91 -21.84 -1.53 19.68
CA GLY A 91 -22.03 -0.12 20.01
C GLY A 91 -20.79 0.59 20.55
N LYS A 92 -19.66 -0.11 20.73
CA LYS A 92 -18.41 0.49 21.20
C LYS A 92 -17.95 1.58 20.24
N ASP A 93 -17.52 2.73 20.76
CA ASP A 93 -16.98 3.82 19.95
C ASP A 93 -15.60 3.47 19.37
N CYS A 94 -15.60 2.62 18.33
CA CYS A 94 -14.41 2.12 17.64
C CYS A 94 -14.76 1.86 16.15
N PRO A 95 -13.88 2.22 15.23
CA PRO A 95 -12.56 2.86 15.36
C PRO A 95 -12.69 4.33 15.80
N HIS A 96 -12.37 4.64 17.07
CA HIS A 96 -12.72 5.89 17.70
C HIS A 96 -12.17 7.14 16.99
N ARG A 97 -10.92 7.11 16.47
CA ARG A 97 -10.34 8.27 15.76
C ARG A 97 -11.07 8.55 14.44
N ILE A 98 -11.24 7.55 13.61
CA ILE A 98 -11.95 7.67 12.32
C ILE A 98 -13.38 8.15 12.54
N ARG A 99 -14.04 7.65 13.59
CA ARG A 99 -15.41 8.04 13.97
C ARG A 99 -15.46 9.47 14.49
N LYS A 100 -14.58 9.83 15.44
CA LYS A 100 -14.50 11.18 16.01
C LYS A 100 -14.24 12.25 14.94
N GLU A 101 -13.44 11.92 13.95
CA GLU A 101 -13.09 12.81 12.84
C GLU A 101 -14.10 12.74 11.66
N GLY A 102 -15.15 11.93 11.77
CA GLY A 102 -16.17 11.78 10.71
C GLY A 102 -15.67 11.13 9.42
N ARG A 103 -14.50 10.46 9.43
CA ARG A 103 -13.81 9.97 8.23
C ARG A 103 -14.13 8.54 7.82
N TRP A 104 -15.18 7.93 8.36
CA TRP A 104 -15.51 6.55 7.98
C TRP A 104 -15.80 6.39 6.49
N GLY A 105 -16.55 7.33 5.91
CA GLY A 105 -16.84 7.33 4.47
C GLY A 105 -15.56 7.45 3.63
N GLU A 106 -14.62 8.30 4.03
CA GLU A 106 -13.32 8.45 3.40
C GLU A 106 -12.50 7.14 3.49
N PHE A 107 -12.46 6.52 4.66
CA PHE A 107 -11.78 5.24 4.85
C PHE A 107 -12.33 4.16 3.89
N ILE A 108 -13.64 4.04 3.78
CA ILE A 108 -14.30 3.10 2.87
C ILE A 108 -13.96 3.40 1.40
N GLN A 109 -13.99 4.68 1.00
CA GLN A 109 -13.60 5.08 -0.37
C GLN A 109 -12.15 4.75 -0.69
N ARG A 110 -11.24 4.93 0.27
CA ARG A 110 -9.82 4.55 0.12
C ARG A 110 -9.66 3.04 -0.05
N VAL A 111 -10.39 2.24 0.76
CA VAL A 111 -10.39 0.77 0.62
C VAL A 111 -10.95 0.35 -0.73
N GLU A 112 -12.03 0.96 -1.18
CA GLU A 112 -12.65 0.66 -2.47
C GLU A 112 -11.72 1.00 -3.64
N LYS A 113 -11.06 2.16 -3.58
CA LYS A 113 -10.04 2.56 -4.55
C LYS A 113 -8.87 1.57 -4.59
N GLU A 114 -8.43 1.08 -3.43
CA GLU A 114 -7.37 0.08 -3.33
C GLU A 114 -7.84 -1.31 -3.83
N MET A 115 -9.12 -1.66 -3.63
CA MET A 115 -9.72 -2.86 -4.20
C MET A 115 -9.79 -2.81 -5.73
N GLN A 116 -10.12 -1.67 -6.29
CA GLN A 116 -10.13 -1.49 -7.74
C GLN A 116 -8.71 -1.63 -8.31
N GLY A 117 -7.70 -1.56 -7.42
CA GLY A 117 -6.30 -1.40 -7.77
C GLY A 117 -6.07 0.03 -8.25
N LYS A 118 -4.84 0.50 -8.28
CA LYS A 118 -4.50 1.55 -9.26
C LYS A 118 -5.04 1.01 -10.57
N PRO A 119 -5.81 1.78 -11.37
CA PRO A 119 -6.31 1.27 -12.63
C PRO A 119 -5.14 0.52 -13.24
N LYS A 120 -5.30 -0.81 -13.50
CA LYS A 120 -4.31 -1.49 -14.31
C LYS A 120 -4.23 -0.59 -15.52
N PRO A 121 -3.09 0.08 -15.78
CA PRO A 121 -2.98 0.81 -17.00
C PRO A 121 -3.46 -0.20 -18.02
N SER A 122 -4.42 0.18 -18.82
CA SER A 122 -4.94 -0.70 -19.86
C SER A 122 -3.70 -1.28 -20.54
N ASN A 123 -3.76 -2.48 -21.07
CA ASN A 123 -2.65 -3.15 -21.79
C ASN A 123 -2.05 -2.27 -22.93
N LYS A 124 -2.46 -1.00 -23.03
CA LYS A 124 -2.06 0.04 -23.97
C LYS A 124 -1.26 1.20 -23.35
N GLU A 125 -1.27 1.40 -22.04
CA GLU A 125 -0.50 2.50 -21.42
C GLU A 125 0.87 2.01 -21.01
N ARG A 126 1.80 2.17 -21.91
CA ARG A 126 3.23 2.10 -21.63
C ARG A 126 3.65 3.47 -21.10
N CYS A 127 4.40 3.48 -20.02
CA CYS A 127 4.99 4.71 -19.49
C CYS A 127 6.43 4.79 -20.01
N THR A 128 6.78 5.87 -20.65
CA THR A 128 8.15 6.14 -21.07
C THR A 128 8.79 7.07 -20.04
N LEU A 129 9.90 6.63 -19.47
CA LEU A 129 10.74 7.46 -18.60
C LEU A 129 11.90 7.98 -19.43
N SER A 130 11.95 9.28 -19.62
CA SER A 130 12.95 9.98 -20.43
C SER A 130 13.94 10.71 -19.53
N VAL A 131 15.24 10.49 -19.77
CA VAL A 131 16.33 11.11 -19.02
C VAL A 131 17.37 11.64 -19.97
N GLN A 132 17.76 12.91 -19.79
CA GLN A 132 18.78 13.57 -20.62
C GLN A 132 20.15 13.60 -19.91
N PHE A 133 21.19 13.26 -20.63
CA PHE A 133 22.57 13.29 -20.15
C PHE A 133 23.50 13.98 -21.17
N ALA A 134 24.48 14.70 -20.67
CA ALA A 134 25.60 15.09 -21.51
C ALA A 134 26.36 13.84 -22.01
N ASN A 135 26.76 13.80 -23.27
CA ASN A 135 27.34 12.59 -23.90
C ASN A 135 28.56 11.99 -23.20
N SER A 136 29.37 12.82 -22.55
CA SER A 136 30.55 12.38 -21.80
C SER A 136 30.29 12.19 -20.28
N SER A 137 29.05 12.27 -19.87
CA SER A 137 28.69 12.25 -18.44
C SER A 137 28.96 10.89 -17.79
N SER A 138 29.67 10.91 -16.66
CA SER A 138 29.81 9.71 -15.80
C SER A 138 28.45 9.21 -15.30
N LYS A 139 27.46 10.11 -15.15
CA LYS A 139 26.09 9.76 -14.78
C LYS A 139 25.39 8.93 -15.83
N LEU A 140 25.62 9.21 -17.14
CA LEU A 140 25.09 8.40 -18.23
C LEU A 140 25.60 6.95 -18.15
N LYS A 141 26.90 6.76 -17.96
CA LYS A 141 27.51 5.42 -17.83
C LYS A 141 26.96 4.68 -16.61
N ALA A 142 26.83 5.37 -15.47
CA ALA A 142 26.28 4.81 -14.25
C ALA A 142 24.80 4.38 -14.44
N TYR A 143 24.02 5.20 -15.14
CA TYR A 143 22.61 4.89 -15.44
C TYR A 143 22.48 3.67 -16.36
N GLN A 144 23.28 3.61 -17.42
CA GLN A 144 23.33 2.47 -18.33
C GLN A 144 23.69 1.17 -17.60
N SER A 145 24.71 1.21 -16.71
CA SER A 145 25.10 0.06 -15.90
C SER A 145 23.99 -0.37 -14.95
N PHE A 146 23.29 0.59 -14.34
CA PHE A 146 22.15 0.32 -13.47
C PHE A 146 20.98 -0.32 -14.23
N LEU A 147 20.59 0.23 -15.39
CA LEU A 147 19.55 -0.35 -16.22
C LEU A 147 19.91 -1.78 -16.68
N SER A 148 21.18 -2.01 -17.03
CA SER A 148 21.67 -3.34 -17.39
C SER A 148 21.56 -4.35 -16.23
N SER A 149 21.84 -3.93 -14.99
CA SER A 149 21.66 -4.78 -13.81
C SER A 149 20.21 -5.18 -13.56
N LEU A 150 19.26 -4.37 -14.02
CA LEU A 150 17.83 -4.65 -13.98
C LEU A 150 17.33 -5.41 -15.22
N ASN A 151 18.22 -5.77 -16.16
CA ASN A 151 17.87 -6.35 -17.45
C ASN A 151 16.89 -5.49 -18.27
N LEU A 152 17.04 -4.17 -18.17
CA LEU A 152 16.28 -3.19 -18.95
C LEU A 152 17.09 -2.74 -20.17
N LYS A 153 16.44 -2.68 -21.30
CA LYS A 153 17.03 -2.19 -22.57
C LYS A 153 16.43 -0.82 -22.87
N PRO A 154 17.17 0.28 -22.65
CA PRO A 154 16.70 1.61 -23.03
C PRO A 154 16.79 1.81 -24.54
N ASP A 155 15.91 2.65 -25.05
CA ASP A 155 16.11 3.29 -26.35
C ASP A 155 16.93 4.57 -26.14
N MET A 156 17.97 4.77 -26.96
CA MET A 156 18.90 5.89 -26.76
C MET A 156 19.00 6.71 -28.03
N ASP A 157 18.66 7.97 -27.93
CA ASP A 157 18.87 8.96 -28.99
C ASP A 157 20.12 9.80 -28.66
N VAL A 158 21.17 9.60 -29.44
CA VAL A 158 22.48 10.23 -29.24
C VAL A 158 22.58 11.47 -30.11
N GLY A 159 22.29 12.62 -29.51
CA GLY A 159 22.49 13.93 -30.14
C GLY A 159 23.95 14.37 -30.14
N LYS A 160 24.26 15.57 -30.67
CA LYS A 160 25.62 16.10 -30.74
C LYS A 160 26.23 16.40 -29.37
N THR A 161 25.46 16.84 -28.41
CA THR A 161 25.93 17.28 -27.08
C THR A 161 25.33 16.49 -25.92
N GLN A 162 24.19 15.86 -26.13
CA GLN A 162 23.45 15.10 -25.11
C GLN A 162 22.86 13.82 -25.67
N THR A 163 22.60 12.87 -24.77
CA THR A 163 21.95 11.61 -25.07
C THR A 163 20.63 11.55 -24.30
N ASP A 164 19.53 11.30 -24.99
CA ASP A 164 18.25 11.01 -24.41
C ASP A 164 18.14 9.48 -24.20
N VAL A 165 17.86 9.07 -22.99
CA VAL A 165 17.71 7.65 -22.63
C VAL A 165 16.27 7.39 -22.25
N ASN A 166 15.57 6.67 -23.09
CA ASN A 166 14.15 6.37 -22.93
C ASN A 166 13.98 4.92 -22.46
N VAL A 167 13.31 4.72 -21.35
CA VAL A 167 13.00 3.39 -20.83
C VAL A 167 11.50 3.18 -20.84
N LEU A 168 11.06 2.21 -21.62
CA LEU A 168 9.66 1.86 -21.72
C LEU A 168 9.30 0.82 -20.67
N PHE A 169 8.39 1.17 -19.78
CA PHE A 169 7.89 0.27 -18.74
C PHE A 169 6.50 -0.24 -19.09
N ALA A 170 6.28 -1.53 -18.86
CA ALA A 170 4.91 -2.02 -18.75
C ALA A 170 4.27 -1.37 -17.51
N ALA A 171 3.03 -1.00 -17.64
CA ALA A 171 2.27 -0.24 -16.66
C ALA A 171 2.30 -0.75 -15.21
N ASN A 172 2.70 -1.98 -14.95
CA ASN A 172 2.82 -2.60 -13.61
C ASN A 172 4.25 -3.04 -13.30
N SER A 173 5.26 -2.45 -13.94
CA SER A 173 6.64 -2.85 -13.71
C SER A 173 7.11 -2.41 -12.33
N SER A 174 7.44 -3.35 -11.44
CA SER A 174 8.15 -3.06 -10.18
C SER A 174 9.47 -2.33 -10.44
N ARG A 175 10.07 -2.55 -11.61
CA ARG A 175 11.30 -1.91 -12.06
C ARG A 175 11.17 -0.40 -12.25
N TYR A 176 9.98 0.11 -12.57
CA TYR A 176 9.75 1.56 -12.67
C TYR A 176 10.08 2.28 -11.36
N GLY A 177 9.58 1.75 -10.22
CA GLY A 177 9.85 2.30 -8.90
C GLY A 177 11.35 2.30 -8.58
N GLU A 178 12.05 1.20 -8.84
CA GLU A 178 13.48 1.07 -8.62
C GLU A 178 14.30 2.11 -9.42
N VAL A 179 13.90 2.34 -10.69
CA VAL A 179 14.59 3.31 -11.56
C VAL A 179 14.31 4.74 -11.10
N VAL A 180 13.09 5.08 -10.73
CA VAL A 180 12.73 6.39 -10.22
C VAL A 180 13.45 6.71 -8.90
N GLU A 181 13.54 5.76 -7.98
CA GLU A 181 14.26 5.94 -6.72
C GLU A 181 15.76 6.17 -6.96
N TRP A 182 16.38 5.37 -7.83
CA TRP A 182 17.77 5.54 -8.20
C TRP A 182 18.07 6.93 -8.81
N LEU A 183 17.19 7.41 -9.70
CA LEU A 183 17.34 8.74 -10.30
C LEU A 183 17.23 9.87 -9.27
N LYS A 184 16.32 9.76 -8.31
CA LYS A 184 16.16 10.70 -7.19
C LYS A 184 17.39 10.71 -6.30
N GLU A 185 17.92 9.55 -5.92
CA GLU A 185 19.14 9.44 -5.11
C GLU A 185 20.36 10.09 -5.80
N LYS A 186 20.45 9.98 -7.12
CA LYS A 186 21.55 10.58 -7.91
C LYS A 186 21.29 12.04 -8.30
N GLY A 187 20.16 12.63 -7.90
CA GLY A 187 19.80 14.00 -8.25
C GLY A 187 19.70 14.21 -9.76
N ILE A 188 19.12 13.23 -10.48
CA ILE A 188 18.96 13.27 -11.93
C ILE A 188 17.50 13.60 -12.23
N ARG A 189 17.27 14.60 -13.09
CA ARG A 189 15.92 14.96 -13.54
C ARG A 189 15.45 13.97 -14.60
N TYR A 190 14.16 13.70 -14.61
CA TYR A 190 13.51 12.81 -15.58
C TYR A 190 12.10 13.30 -15.88
N ASP A 191 11.62 12.99 -17.07
CA ASP A 191 10.25 13.23 -17.51
C ASP A 191 9.52 11.89 -17.69
N VAL A 192 8.20 11.92 -17.57
CA VAL A 192 7.34 10.75 -17.68
C VAL A 192 6.22 11.06 -18.67
N GLU A 193 6.13 10.27 -19.74
CA GLU A 193 5.10 10.34 -20.78
C GLU A 193 4.23 9.09 -20.83
#